data_81535adce16f2c8489918eb50fd68e57
#
_entry.id   81535adce16f2c8489918eb50fd68e57
#
_cell.length_a   1.000
_cell.length_b   1.000
_cell.length_c   1.000
_cell.angle_alpha   90.00
_cell.angle_beta   90.00
_cell.angle_gamma   90.00
#
_symmetry.space_group_name_H-M   'P 1'
#
loop_
_entity.id
_entity.type
_entity.pdbx_description
1 polymer ?
#
loop_
_entity_poly.entity_id
_entity_poly.type
_entity_poly.pdbx_seq_one_letter_code
_entity_poly.pdbx_strand_id
1 'polypeptide(L)'
;ISYGDDELYNKNINKHSSEIAKDPLVRELVKNTLLTFYNDIPSGLVIEGRDMGSVVFPNAEFKIYLDADENIRGKRREHQSGSQETIEEIKQRDHKDMNREESPLVIPENAVIIDNTNKTKEETIEEIIEKLKL
;
A
#
# COMPACT_ATOMS: atom_id res chain seq x y z
N ILE A 1 -11.59 20.95 0.66
CA ILE A 1 -12.62 20.01 0.19
C ILE A 1 -12.39 18.73 0.99
N SER A 2 -13.40 18.32 1.76
CA SER A 2 -13.39 17.07 2.51
C SER A 2 -14.28 16.09 1.76
N TYR A 3 -13.75 14.93 1.40
CA TYR A 3 -14.51 13.84 0.81
C TYR A 3 -14.85 12.82 1.90
N GLY A 4 -16.04 12.24 1.87
CA GLY A 4 -16.39 11.12 2.75
C GLY A 4 -15.71 9.83 2.31
N ASP A 5 -15.52 8.89 3.24
CA ASP A 5 -14.88 7.60 2.94
C ASP A 5 -15.60 6.85 1.81
N ASP A 6 -16.93 6.90 1.77
CA ASP A 6 -17.73 6.26 0.72
C ASP A 6 -17.50 6.87 -0.68
N GLU A 7 -17.09 8.14 -0.76
CA GLU A 7 -16.78 8.80 -2.02
C GLU A 7 -15.39 8.39 -2.53
N LEU A 8 -14.45 8.08 -1.64
CA LEU A 8 -13.08 7.73 -2.00
C LEU A 8 -12.87 6.22 -2.24
N TYR A 9 -13.66 5.36 -1.60
CA TYR A 9 -13.50 3.90 -1.64
C TYR A 9 -14.60 3.21 -2.44
N ASN A 10 -14.80 3.61 -3.70
CA ASN A 10 -15.74 2.93 -4.59
C ASN A 10 -15.04 2.27 -5.77
N LYS A 11 -15.71 1.28 -6.39
CA LYS A 11 -15.17 0.46 -7.48
C LYS A 11 -14.66 1.30 -8.67
N ASN A 12 -15.37 2.37 -9.02
CA ASN A 12 -14.98 3.21 -10.16
C ASN A 12 -13.69 3.97 -9.86
N ILE A 13 -13.56 4.55 -8.66
CA ILE A 13 -12.33 5.25 -8.24
C ILE A 13 -11.17 4.26 -8.17
N ASN A 14 -11.36 3.09 -7.58
CA ASN A 14 -10.33 2.05 -7.50
C ASN A 14 -9.82 1.63 -8.88
N LYS A 15 -10.70 1.48 -9.86
CA LYS A 15 -10.33 1.16 -11.25
C LYS A 15 -9.54 2.30 -11.90
N HIS A 16 -10.04 3.52 -11.82
CA HIS A 16 -9.39 4.68 -12.47
C HIS A 16 -8.06 5.03 -11.80
N SER A 17 -7.98 4.97 -10.48
CA SER A 17 -6.72 5.22 -9.76
C SER A 17 -5.62 4.22 -10.14
N SER A 18 -5.97 2.95 -10.33
CA SER A 18 -5.03 1.93 -10.80
C SER A 18 -4.54 2.19 -12.24
N GLU A 19 -5.36 2.77 -13.10
CA GLU A 19 -4.98 3.14 -14.47
C GLU A 19 -4.10 4.39 -14.48
N ILE A 20 -4.50 5.44 -13.77
CA ILE A 20 -3.74 6.70 -13.65
C ILE A 20 -2.37 6.46 -13.00
N ALA A 21 -2.29 5.54 -12.04
CA ALA A 21 -1.03 5.19 -11.37
C ALA A 21 0.03 4.56 -12.28
N LYS A 22 -0.29 4.22 -13.53
CA LYS A 22 0.69 3.75 -14.53
C LYS A 22 1.34 4.90 -15.29
N ASP A 23 0.77 6.11 -15.26
CA ASP A 23 1.32 7.26 -15.96
C ASP A 23 2.59 7.76 -15.25
N PRO A 24 3.75 7.77 -15.94
CA PRO A 24 5.01 8.20 -15.35
C PRO A 24 4.99 9.64 -14.82
N LEU A 25 4.27 10.55 -15.47
CA LEU A 25 4.16 11.95 -15.04
C LEU A 25 3.37 12.06 -13.75
N VAL A 26 2.28 11.30 -13.62
CA VAL A 26 1.49 11.24 -12.38
C VAL A 26 2.33 10.65 -11.25
N ARG A 27 3.10 9.60 -11.53
CA ARG A 27 3.99 9.00 -10.54
C ARG A 27 5.07 9.96 -10.07
N GLU A 28 5.69 10.68 -11.00
CA GLU A 28 6.68 11.71 -10.67
C GLU A 28 6.07 12.82 -9.80
N LEU A 29 4.87 13.31 -10.15
CA LEU A 29 4.15 14.30 -9.36
C LEU A 29 3.88 13.80 -7.94
N VAL A 30 3.35 12.58 -7.79
CA VAL A 30 3.08 11.98 -6.48
C VAL A 30 4.36 11.83 -5.67
N LYS A 31 5.43 11.31 -6.30
CA LYS A 31 6.74 11.16 -5.64
C LYS A 31 7.26 12.49 -5.13
N ASN A 32 7.27 13.53 -5.97
CA ASN A 32 7.77 14.86 -5.60
C ASN A 32 6.93 15.48 -4.48
N THR A 33 5.62 15.30 -4.52
CA THR A 33 4.71 15.76 -3.46
C THR A 33 5.02 15.07 -2.13
N LEU A 34 5.21 13.75 -2.12
CA LEU A 34 5.54 12.99 -0.90
C LEU A 34 6.91 13.36 -0.34
N LEU A 35 7.91 13.58 -1.20
CA LEU A 35 9.24 14.05 -0.79
C LEU A 35 9.17 15.44 -0.18
N THR A 36 8.33 16.34 -0.70
CA THR A 36 8.09 17.66 -0.11
C THR A 36 7.49 17.53 1.29
N PHE A 37 6.45 16.72 1.45
CA PHE A 37 5.85 16.45 2.77
C PHE A 37 6.86 15.89 3.76
N TYR A 38 7.68 14.94 3.34
CA TYR A 38 8.71 14.35 4.19
C TYR A 38 9.69 15.42 4.71
N ASN A 39 10.13 16.33 3.85
CA ASN A 39 11.05 17.41 4.24
C ASN A 39 10.41 18.44 5.19
N ASP A 40 9.10 18.62 5.10
CA ASP A 40 8.38 19.63 5.89
C ASP A 40 7.92 19.09 7.27
N ILE A 41 8.05 17.77 7.54
CA ILE A 41 7.58 17.14 8.78
C ILE A 41 8.76 16.63 9.62
N PRO A 42 9.25 17.41 10.59
CA PRO A 42 10.42 17.05 11.40
C PRO A 42 10.24 15.80 12.28
N SER A 43 8.98 15.46 12.63
CA SER A 43 8.64 14.31 13.47
C SER A 43 8.70 12.97 12.76
N GLY A 44 9.01 12.98 11.46
CA GLY A 44 8.97 11.77 10.63
C GLY A 44 7.62 11.54 9.97
N LEU A 45 7.56 10.57 9.06
CA LEU A 45 6.41 10.29 8.24
C LEU A 45 6.22 8.77 8.10
N VAL A 46 4.99 8.31 8.27
CA VAL A 46 4.59 6.93 7.94
C VAL A 46 3.75 6.99 6.68
N ILE A 47 4.18 6.26 5.66
CA ILE A 47 3.51 6.24 4.35
C ILE A 47 3.20 4.79 3.98
N GLU A 48 2.02 4.57 3.46
CA GLU A 48 1.64 3.30 2.84
C GLU A 48 1.59 3.40 1.32
N GLY A 49 1.84 2.29 0.64
CA GLY A 49 1.70 2.20 -0.82
C GLY A 49 2.44 1.01 -1.40
N ARG A 50 2.26 0.77 -2.69
CA ARG A 50 2.77 -0.41 -3.39
C ARG A 50 4.28 -0.36 -3.65
N ASP A 51 4.82 0.83 -3.82
CA ASP A 51 6.21 1.08 -4.21
C ASP A 51 6.92 2.09 -3.30
N MET A 52 6.36 2.36 -2.13
CA MET A 52 6.90 3.37 -1.21
C MET A 52 8.33 3.03 -0.78
N GLY A 53 8.60 1.80 -0.39
CA GLY A 53 9.93 1.37 0.07
C GLY A 53 10.89 0.94 -1.03
N SER A 54 10.42 0.75 -2.27
CA SER A 54 11.26 0.34 -3.41
C SER A 54 11.65 1.48 -4.34
N VAL A 55 10.74 2.45 -4.55
CA VAL A 55 10.91 3.54 -5.54
C VAL A 55 10.88 4.92 -4.91
N VAL A 56 9.89 5.21 -4.05
CA VAL A 56 9.70 6.56 -3.53
C VAL A 56 10.68 6.88 -2.41
N PHE A 57 10.80 5.99 -1.41
CA PHE A 57 11.69 6.11 -0.27
C PHE A 57 12.59 4.87 -0.12
N PRO A 58 13.49 4.59 -1.09
CA PRO A 58 14.35 3.41 -1.04
C PRO A 58 15.31 3.40 0.16
N ASN A 59 15.60 4.56 0.72
CA ASN A 59 16.48 4.76 1.87
C ASN A 59 15.70 5.03 3.17
N ALA A 60 14.40 4.70 3.24
CA ALA A 60 13.64 4.81 4.47
C ALA A 60 14.31 4.01 5.59
N GLU A 61 14.33 4.59 6.81
CA GLU A 61 14.92 3.97 8.00
C GLU A 61 14.26 2.63 8.34
N PHE A 62 12.93 2.59 8.23
CA PHE A 62 12.15 1.39 8.42
C PHE A 62 11.30 1.11 7.16
N LYS A 63 11.39 -0.11 6.68
CA LYS A 63 10.56 -0.62 5.59
C LYS A 63 9.85 -1.88 6.05
N ILE A 64 8.53 -1.88 5.96
CA ILE A 64 7.70 -3.01 6.35
C ILE A 64 6.95 -3.49 5.12
N TYR A 65 7.07 -4.78 4.82
CA TYR A 65 6.25 -5.43 3.81
C TYR A 65 5.20 -6.29 4.52
N LEU A 66 3.95 -5.84 4.46
CA LEU A 66 2.83 -6.61 5.00
C LEU A 66 2.38 -7.63 3.96
N ASP A 67 2.45 -8.89 4.33
CA ASP A 67 1.97 -10.00 3.54
C ASP A 67 0.79 -10.72 4.20
N ALA A 68 -0.02 -11.39 3.41
CA ALA A 68 -1.05 -12.29 3.87
C ALA A 68 -1.47 -13.24 2.74
N ASP A 69 -2.07 -14.37 3.10
CA ASP A 69 -2.72 -15.27 2.14
C ASP A 69 -3.67 -14.51 1.22
N GLU A 70 -3.61 -14.83 -0.06
CA GLU A 70 -4.34 -14.12 -1.11
C GLU A 70 -5.87 -14.13 -0.89
N ASN A 71 -6.41 -15.25 -0.40
CA ASN A 71 -7.85 -15.35 -0.13
C ASN A 71 -8.23 -14.53 1.11
N ILE A 72 -7.34 -14.45 2.10
CA ILE A 72 -7.55 -13.63 3.30
C ILE A 72 -7.53 -12.14 2.92
N ARG A 73 -6.56 -11.71 2.09
CA ARG A 73 -6.53 -10.33 1.55
C ARG A 73 -7.82 -10.02 0.80
N GLY A 74 -8.24 -10.93 -0.08
CA GLY A 74 -9.49 -10.79 -0.83
C GLY A 74 -10.70 -10.60 0.08
N LYS A 75 -10.88 -11.47 1.08
CA LYS A 75 -12.00 -11.36 2.05
C LYS A 75 -11.97 -10.05 2.85
N ARG A 76 -10.78 -9.63 3.32
CA ARG A 76 -10.64 -8.37 4.07
C ARG A 76 -11.05 -7.18 3.21
N ARG A 77 -10.62 -7.16 1.95
CA ARG A 77 -10.92 -6.08 1.02
C ARG A 77 -12.40 -6.08 0.61
N GLU A 78 -12.97 -7.24 0.33
CA GLU A 78 -14.40 -7.39 0.04
C GLU A 78 -15.25 -6.84 1.19
N HIS A 79 -14.89 -7.17 2.43
CA HIS A 79 -15.58 -6.64 3.61
C HIS A 79 -15.39 -5.12 3.73
N GLN A 80 -14.19 -4.59 3.49
CA GLN A 80 -13.89 -3.16 3.55
C GLN A 80 -14.63 -2.36 2.46
N SER A 81 -14.77 -2.91 1.26
CA SER A 81 -15.47 -2.27 0.14
C SER A 81 -17.00 -2.41 0.22
N GLY A 82 -17.54 -3.04 1.27
CA GLY A 82 -18.97 -3.34 1.38
C GLY A 82 -19.44 -4.30 0.26
N SER A 83 -18.59 -5.27 -0.13
CA SER A 83 -18.83 -6.25 -1.19
C SER A 83 -18.98 -5.64 -2.60
N GLN A 84 -18.44 -4.44 -2.83
CA GLN A 84 -18.43 -3.82 -4.17
C GLN A 84 -17.36 -4.39 -5.09
N GLU A 85 -16.27 -4.96 -4.54
CA GLU A 85 -15.22 -5.66 -5.28
C GLU A 85 -15.25 -7.15 -4.91
N THR A 86 -15.16 -8.02 -5.90
CA THR A 86 -15.05 -9.46 -5.68
C THR A 86 -13.62 -9.87 -5.37
N ILE A 87 -13.44 -11.02 -4.71
CA ILE A 87 -12.11 -11.59 -4.42
C ILE A 87 -11.31 -11.74 -5.72
N GLU A 88 -11.94 -12.15 -6.81
CA GLU A 88 -11.28 -12.33 -8.11
C GLU A 88 -10.78 -11.00 -8.70
N GLU A 89 -11.56 -9.94 -8.62
CA GLU A 89 -11.15 -8.61 -9.07
C GLU A 89 -9.95 -8.09 -8.26
N ILE A 90 -9.92 -8.38 -6.96
CA ILE A 90 -8.81 -8.02 -6.07
C ILE A 90 -7.53 -8.78 -6.46
N LYS A 91 -7.62 -10.08 -6.69
CA LYS A 91 -6.51 -10.92 -7.17
C LYS A 91 -5.95 -10.43 -8.50
N GLN A 92 -6.83 -10.12 -9.46
CA GLN A 92 -6.42 -9.59 -10.76
C GLN A 92 -5.69 -8.23 -10.62
N ARG A 93 -6.11 -7.40 -9.68
CA ARG A 93 -5.44 -6.14 -9.40
C ARG A 93 -4.06 -6.36 -8.77
N ASP A 94 -3.95 -7.21 -7.76
CA ASP A 94 -2.67 -7.56 -7.14
C ASP A 94 -1.69 -8.12 -8.17
N HIS A 95 -2.16 -9.01 -9.06
CA HIS A 95 -1.35 -9.55 -10.14
C HIS A 95 -0.89 -8.46 -11.14
N LYS A 96 -1.75 -7.51 -11.48
CA LYS A 96 -1.37 -6.37 -12.32
C LYS A 96 -0.33 -5.48 -11.66
N ASP A 97 -0.49 -5.20 -10.35
CA ASP A 97 0.45 -4.37 -9.60
C ASP A 97 1.83 -5.02 -9.48
N MET A 98 1.89 -6.35 -9.38
CA MET A 98 3.16 -7.11 -9.34
C MET A 98 3.88 -7.13 -10.70
N ASN A 99 3.14 -7.12 -11.80
CA ASN A 99 3.69 -7.30 -13.15
C ASN A 99 3.73 -6.02 -13.98
N ARG A 100 3.43 -4.86 -13.42
CA ARG A 100 3.53 -3.59 -14.16
C ARG A 100 4.99 -3.21 -14.40
N GLU A 101 5.27 -2.59 -15.54
CA GLU A 101 6.61 -2.14 -15.91
C GLU A 101 7.09 -1.01 -14.99
N GLU A 102 6.20 -0.06 -14.70
CA GLU A 102 6.50 1.09 -13.86
C GLU A 102 6.12 0.84 -12.39
N SER A 103 7.09 0.95 -11.50
CA SER A 103 6.90 0.82 -10.05
C SER A 103 6.13 -0.44 -9.62
N PRO A 104 6.60 -1.64 -9.96
CA PRO A 104 5.92 -2.89 -9.58
C PRO A 104 5.84 -3.04 -8.07
N LEU A 105 4.85 -3.81 -7.61
CA LEU A 105 4.77 -4.24 -6.22
C LEU A 105 5.84 -5.31 -5.99
N VAL A 106 6.92 -4.93 -5.35
CA VAL A 106 8.03 -5.82 -4.97
C VAL A 106 8.34 -5.68 -3.49
N ILE A 107 8.96 -6.70 -2.91
CA ILE A 107 9.49 -6.60 -1.55
C ILE A 107 10.71 -5.66 -1.59
N PRO A 108 10.67 -4.53 -0.88
CA PRO A 108 11.80 -3.60 -0.87
C PRO A 108 13.05 -4.24 -0.25
N GLU A 109 14.20 -3.83 -0.72
CA GLU A 109 15.47 -4.23 -0.10
C GLU A 109 15.50 -3.82 1.39
N ASN A 110 15.97 -4.71 2.25
CA ASN A 110 16.01 -4.54 3.72
C ASN A 110 14.63 -4.33 4.38
N ALA A 111 13.54 -4.73 3.74
CA ALA A 111 12.23 -4.69 4.36
C ALA A 111 12.05 -5.82 5.38
N VAL A 112 11.44 -5.48 6.51
CA VAL A 112 10.93 -6.47 7.46
C VAL A 112 9.61 -7.02 6.94
N ILE A 113 9.57 -8.33 6.68
CA ILE A 113 8.36 -9.00 6.21
C ILE A 113 7.52 -9.42 7.42
N ILE A 114 6.25 -9.03 7.40
CA ILE A 114 5.24 -9.38 8.40
C ILE A 114 4.11 -10.14 7.70
N ASP A 115 4.01 -11.42 7.95
CA ASP A 115 2.85 -12.21 7.54
C ASP A 115 1.74 -12.05 8.60
N ASN A 116 0.65 -11.41 8.20
CA ASN A 116 -0.50 -11.19 9.06
C ASN A 116 -1.73 -12.05 8.69
N THR A 117 -1.53 -13.14 7.96
CA THR A 117 -2.60 -14.04 7.51
C THR A 117 -3.56 -14.42 8.63
N ASN A 118 -3.00 -14.89 9.76
CA ASN A 118 -3.76 -15.38 10.91
C ASN A 118 -3.63 -14.46 12.14
N LYS A 119 -3.25 -13.20 11.96
CA LYS A 119 -3.04 -12.24 13.04
C LYS A 119 -4.13 -11.19 13.09
N THR A 120 -4.45 -10.75 14.27
CA THR A 120 -5.23 -9.54 14.52
C THR A 120 -4.41 -8.31 14.17
N LYS A 121 -5.06 -7.16 14.15
CA LYS A 121 -4.37 -5.87 13.97
C LYS A 121 -3.39 -5.60 15.12
N GLU A 122 -3.79 -5.90 16.33
CA GLU A 122 -3.01 -5.72 17.55
C GLU A 122 -1.75 -6.61 17.54
N GLU A 123 -1.89 -7.90 17.27
CA GLU A 123 -0.77 -8.85 17.16
C GLU A 123 0.20 -8.45 16.04
N THR A 124 -0.33 -7.90 14.93
CA THR A 124 0.51 -7.40 13.83
C THR A 124 1.33 -6.19 14.26
N ILE A 125 0.73 -5.25 15.00
CA ILE A 125 1.41 -4.07 15.54
C ILE A 125 2.49 -4.47 16.55
N GLU A 126 2.19 -5.39 17.47
CA GLU A 126 3.16 -5.89 18.45
C GLU A 126 4.38 -6.50 17.77
N GLU A 127 4.17 -7.34 16.74
CA GLU A 127 5.28 -7.92 15.98
C GLU A 127 6.12 -6.88 15.25
N ILE A 128 5.49 -5.84 14.69
CA ILE A 128 6.19 -4.73 14.03
C ILE A 128 7.09 -4.02 15.05
N ILE A 129 6.55 -3.65 16.21
CA ILE A 129 7.30 -2.98 17.28
C ILE A 129 8.48 -3.83 17.73
N GLU A 130 8.26 -5.13 17.96
CA GLU A 130 9.30 -6.06 18.36
C GLU A 130 10.42 -6.17 17.33
N LYS A 131 10.07 -6.37 16.06
CA LYS A 131 11.05 -6.55 14.98
C LYS A 131 11.83 -5.27 14.67
N LEU A 132 11.22 -4.12 14.79
CA LEU A 132 11.86 -2.83 14.58
C LEU A 132 12.57 -2.30 15.84
N LYS A 133 12.38 -2.95 16.98
CA LYS A 133 12.93 -2.54 18.30
C LYS A 133 12.54 -1.10 18.69
N LEU A 134 11.30 -0.75 18.42
CA LEU A 134 10.71 0.55 18.73
C LEU A 134 10.24 0.63 20.19
#